data_b09fd84851c3f4ca1ed627fa53888b81
#
_entry.id   b09fd84851c3f4ca1ed627fa53888b81
#
_cell.length_a   1.000
_cell.length_b   1.000
_cell.length_c   1.000
_cell.angle_alpha   90.00
_cell.angle_beta   90.00
_cell.angle_gamma   90.00
#
_symmetry.space_group_name_H-M   'P 1'
#
loop_
_entity.id
_entity.type
_entity.pdbx_description
1 polymer ?
#
loop_
_entity_poly.entity_id
_entity_poly.type
_entity_poly.pdbx_seq_one_letter_code
_entity_poly.pdbx_strand_id
1 'polypeptide(L)'
;MSALVFKIKSKNGQQVLKDLTSESTVGELKMFLSSISDISIERVNILCGYPPKALDTSDNSKTLSELGLKTGETLIVEEKAVTKINATQTETRPSQNGVESHETIESCRPGILMKKVVPSDNSCLFTSIGFVLNGSIDTSVHTLMRQIIAMEVASDRDTYNEAMLGKPNAEYCDWIQQPSSWGGAIEVAILSRFYGLEMAVVDTLNAIINRFGEDKNYGQRVFLLFDGVHYDPLYLEQSDVSQIIFL
;
A
#
# COMPACT_ATOMS: atom_id res chain seq x y z
N MET A 1 23.45 4.47 25.37
CA MET A 1 22.32 5.03 24.57
C MET A 1 22.49 4.51 23.16
N SER A 2 21.58 3.68 22.68
CA SER A 2 21.61 3.23 21.29
C SER A 2 20.72 4.16 20.44
N ALA A 3 21.27 4.62 19.32
CA ALA A 3 20.50 5.41 18.37
C ALA A 3 19.44 4.53 17.70
N LEU A 4 18.22 5.04 17.59
CA LEU A 4 17.12 4.40 16.90
C LEU A 4 16.90 5.06 15.53
N VAL A 5 16.70 4.24 14.53
CA VAL A 5 16.39 4.69 13.17
C VAL A 5 15.02 4.14 12.79
N PHE A 6 14.07 5.02 12.49
CA PHE A 6 12.72 4.64 12.07
C PHE A 6 12.44 5.06 10.64
N LYS A 7 11.72 4.24 9.92
CA LYS A 7 11.06 4.65 8.67
C LYS A 7 9.69 5.22 9.02
N ILE A 8 9.46 6.47 8.69
CA ILE A 8 8.18 7.14 8.94
C ILE A 8 7.38 7.15 7.65
N LYS A 9 6.15 6.66 7.73
CA LYS A 9 5.15 6.79 6.67
C LYS A 9 4.04 7.72 7.13
N SER A 10 3.78 8.77 6.37
CA SER A 10 2.69 9.72 6.60
C SER A 10 2.02 10.07 5.28
N LYS A 11 0.92 10.81 5.33
CA LYS A 11 0.27 11.38 4.12
C LYS A 11 1.22 12.22 3.25
N ASN A 12 2.29 12.76 3.84
CA ASN A 12 3.28 13.60 3.17
C ASN A 12 4.43 12.78 2.55
N GLY A 13 4.35 11.44 2.58
CA GLY A 13 5.36 10.54 2.03
C GLY A 13 6.14 9.76 3.08
N GLN A 14 7.29 9.22 2.65
CA GLN A 14 8.17 8.43 3.52
C GLN A 14 9.42 9.23 3.88
N GLN A 15 9.82 9.16 5.14
CA GLN A 15 11.02 9.79 5.66
C GLN A 15 11.76 8.85 6.63
N VAL A 16 13.02 9.16 6.90
CA VAL A 16 13.82 8.40 7.87
C VAL A 16 14.12 9.32 9.04
N LEU A 17 13.70 8.92 10.23
CA LEU A 17 13.98 9.60 11.48
C LEU A 17 15.19 8.93 12.17
N LYS A 18 16.24 9.70 12.47
CA LYS A 18 17.50 9.20 13.05
C LYS A 18 17.87 9.87 14.38
N ASP A 19 17.10 10.85 14.81
CA ASP A 19 17.47 11.75 15.92
C ASP A 19 16.95 11.29 17.29
N LEU A 20 16.47 10.04 17.38
CA LEU A 20 15.93 9.45 18.60
C LEU A 20 16.83 8.34 19.14
N THR A 21 16.75 8.13 20.44
CA THR A 21 17.47 7.08 21.16
C THR A 21 16.47 6.19 21.92
N SER A 22 16.94 5.07 22.48
CA SER A 22 16.15 4.21 23.34
C SER A 22 15.55 4.91 24.56
N GLU A 23 16.22 5.98 25.03
CA GLU A 23 15.82 6.79 26.18
C GLU A 23 14.88 7.96 25.80
N SER A 24 14.74 8.24 24.52
CA SER A 24 13.81 9.27 24.04
C SER A 24 12.38 8.93 24.42
N THR A 25 11.59 9.95 24.72
CA THR A 25 10.22 9.79 25.19
C THR A 25 9.19 9.74 24.06
N VAL A 26 8.00 9.22 24.37
CA VAL A 26 6.83 9.26 23.47
C VAL A 26 6.49 10.69 23.08
N GLY A 27 6.64 11.63 24.03
CA GLY A 27 6.41 13.05 23.77
C GLY A 27 7.35 13.59 22.69
N GLU A 28 8.64 13.29 22.78
CA GLU A 28 9.65 13.68 21.77
C GLU A 28 9.32 13.04 20.41
N LEU A 29 9.00 11.74 20.37
CA LEU A 29 8.59 11.07 19.14
C LEU A 29 7.38 11.77 18.50
N LYS A 30 6.33 12.08 19.26
CA LYS A 30 5.15 12.79 18.77
C LYS A 30 5.48 14.19 18.24
N MET A 31 6.39 14.92 18.87
CA MET A 31 6.83 16.23 18.40
C MET A 31 7.49 16.13 17.02
N PHE A 32 8.43 15.18 16.85
CA PHE A 32 9.06 14.94 15.56
C PHE A 32 8.05 14.52 14.50
N LEU A 33 7.16 13.60 14.83
CA LEU A 33 6.15 13.13 13.88
C LEU A 33 5.15 14.22 13.50
N SER A 34 4.77 15.06 14.44
CA SER A 34 3.91 16.23 14.18
C SER A 34 4.57 17.20 13.20
N SER A 35 5.87 17.48 13.35
CA SER A 35 6.62 18.38 12.47
C SER A 35 6.77 17.83 11.04
N ILE A 36 6.85 16.50 10.88
CA ILE A 36 7.03 15.82 9.59
C ILE A 36 5.69 15.64 8.87
N SER A 37 4.62 15.34 9.61
CA SER A 37 3.32 14.95 9.05
C SER A 37 2.31 16.08 8.92
N ASP A 38 2.63 17.25 9.46
CA ASP A 38 1.71 18.40 9.56
C ASP A 38 0.40 18.07 10.30
N ILE A 39 0.49 17.15 11.27
CA ILE A 39 -0.61 16.73 12.14
C ILE A 39 -0.34 17.30 13.54
N SER A 40 -1.34 17.88 14.17
CA SER A 40 -1.25 18.36 15.56
C SER A 40 -0.85 17.21 16.51
N ILE A 41 0.06 17.49 17.47
CA ILE A 41 0.59 16.49 18.43
C ILE A 41 -0.52 15.70 19.13
N GLU A 42 -1.63 16.34 19.44
CA GLU A 42 -2.77 15.72 20.14
C GLU A 42 -3.54 14.75 19.22
N ARG A 43 -3.42 14.91 17.91
CA ARG A 43 -4.12 14.13 16.90
C ARG A 43 -3.24 13.10 16.21
N VAL A 44 -1.96 13.05 16.55
CA VAL A 44 -1.04 12.04 16.04
C VAL A 44 -1.43 10.68 16.56
N ASN A 45 -1.74 9.74 15.65
CA ASN A 45 -1.87 8.32 15.91
C ASN A 45 -0.68 7.60 15.28
N ILE A 46 -0.01 6.78 16.07
CA ILE A 46 1.20 6.06 15.64
C ILE A 46 0.86 4.59 15.59
N LEU A 47 1.04 3.99 14.41
CA LEU A 47 0.91 2.55 14.24
C LEU A 47 2.28 1.94 14.00
N CYS A 48 2.52 0.76 14.57
CA CYS A 48 3.76 0.01 14.42
C CYS A 48 3.49 -1.48 14.28
N GLY A 49 4.44 -2.19 13.69
CA GLY A 49 4.35 -3.64 13.51
C GLY A 49 3.45 -4.05 12.36
N TYR A 50 3.22 -5.36 12.28
CA TYR A 50 2.33 -5.93 11.28
C TYR A 50 1.49 -7.08 11.91
N PRO A 51 0.18 -7.08 11.73
CA PRO A 51 -0.62 -5.96 11.21
C PRO A 51 -0.38 -4.67 12.01
N PRO A 52 -0.50 -3.49 11.39
CA PRO A 52 -0.26 -2.23 12.07
C PRO A 52 -1.18 -2.11 13.29
N LYS A 53 -0.59 -1.97 14.46
CA LYS A 53 -1.31 -1.79 15.72
C LYS A 53 -1.01 -0.40 16.25
N ALA A 54 -2.04 0.27 16.76
CA ALA A 54 -1.85 1.54 17.41
C ALA A 54 -0.94 1.36 18.63
N LEU A 55 0.14 2.15 18.67
CA LEU A 55 0.98 2.26 19.84
C LEU A 55 0.22 2.96 20.96
N ASP A 56 0.32 2.43 22.17
CA ASP A 56 -0.20 3.14 23.34
C ASP A 56 0.70 4.33 23.64
N THR A 57 0.32 5.45 23.10
CA THR A 57 1.00 6.74 23.27
C THR A 57 0.27 7.67 24.24
N SER A 58 -0.53 7.12 25.16
CA SER A 58 -1.29 7.88 26.16
C SER A 58 -0.38 8.57 27.19
N ASP A 59 0.72 7.93 27.52
CA ASP A 59 1.72 8.45 28.45
C ASP A 59 2.94 8.99 27.68
N ASN A 60 3.07 10.31 27.62
CA ASN A 60 4.15 10.99 26.92
C ASN A 60 5.53 10.85 27.62
N SER A 61 5.56 10.40 28.86
CA SER A 61 6.79 10.24 29.64
C SER A 61 7.47 8.87 29.45
N LYS A 62 6.76 7.89 28.91
CA LYS A 62 7.34 6.57 28.60
C LYS A 62 8.47 6.68 27.59
N THR A 63 9.50 5.88 27.77
CA THR A 63 10.61 5.80 26.81
C THR A 63 10.26 4.91 25.62
N LEU A 64 10.96 5.11 24.49
CA LEU A 64 10.79 4.28 23.30
C LEU A 64 11.20 2.83 23.55
N SER A 65 12.13 2.63 24.49
CA SER A 65 12.53 1.30 24.96
C SER A 65 11.39 0.58 25.68
N GLU A 66 10.65 1.28 26.55
CA GLU A 66 9.48 0.72 27.25
C GLU A 66 8.33 0.38 26.31
N LEU A 67 8.21 1.07 25.20
CA LEU A 67 7.26 0.73 24.12
C LEU A 67 7.71 -0.45 23.28
N GLY A 68 8.94 -0.96 23.50
CA GLY A 68 9.50 -2.08 22.74
C GLY A 68 9.92 -1.73 21.32
N LEU A 69 10.04 -0.44 20.97
CA LEU A 69 10.43 0.00 19.64
C LEU A 69 11.90 -0.29 19.36
N LYS A 70 12.18 -0.82 18.17
CA LYS A 70 13.52 -1.21 17.72
C LYS A 70 13.94 -0.44 16.48
N THR A 71 15.26 -0.29 16.32
CA THR A 71 15.81 0.33 15.12
C THR A 71 15.42 -0.45 13.85
N GLY A 72 15.10 0.26 12.79
CA GLY A 72 14.66 -0.31 11.51
C GLY A 72 13.15 -0.50 11.37
N GLU A 73 12.38 -0.28 12.43
CA GLU A 73 10.91 -0.39 12.37
C GLU A 73 10.28 0.74 11.55
N THR A 74 9.13 0.43 10.98
CA THR A 74 8.32 1.41 10.25
C THR A 74 7.20 1.90 11.16
N LEU A 75 7.15 3.21 11.37
CA LEU A 75 6.07 3.90 12.06
C LEU A 75 5.15 4.55 11.04
N ILE A 76 3.87 4.27 11.14
CA ILE A 76 2.84 4.87 10.30
C ILE A 76 2.17 5.95 11.13
N VAL A 77 2.06 7.13 10.55
CA VAL A 77 1.50 8.31 11.22
C VAL A 77 0.19 8.68 10.56
N GLU A 78 -0.88 8.59 11.34
CA GLU A 78 -2.24 8.92 10.93
C GLU A 78 -2.84 10.00 11.81
N GLU A 79 -3.84 10.69 11.31
CA GLU A 79 -4.61 11.62 12.10
C GLU A 79 -5.77 10.89 12.81
N LYS A 80 -5.88 11.02 14.13
CA LYS A 80 -7.02 10.47 14.88
C LYS A 80 -8.33 11.06 14.36
N ALA A 81 -9.21 10.20 13.86
CA ALA A 81 -10.56 10.60 13.48
C ALA A 81 -11.32 11.05 14.74
N VAL A 82 -11.87 12.25 14.70
CA VAL A 82 -12.80 12.73 15.73
C VAL A 82 -14.12 12.01 15.52
N THR A 83 -14.41 11.02 16.33
CA THR A 83 -15.74 10.38 16.35
C THR A 83 -16.73 11.40 16.88
N LYS A 84 -17.38 12.15 16.00
CA LYS A 84 -18.59 12.87 16.36
C LYS A 84 -19.70 11.85 16.48
N ILE A 85 -20.04 11.49 17.71
CA ILE A 85 -21.29 10.80 18.02
C ILE A 85 -22.39 11.84 17.85
N ASN A 86 -23.17 11.72 16.79
CA ASN A 86 -24.52 12.26 16.76
C ASN A 86 -25.40 11.26 16.03
N ALA A 87 -26.20 10.58 16.84
CA ALA A 87 -27.40 9.89 16.39
C ALA A 87 -28.43 10.93 15.90
N THR A 88 -28.99 10.73 14.74
CA THR A 88 -30.42 10.97 14.50
C THR A 88 -30.80 10.35 13.16
N GLN A 89 -31.74 9.44 13.24
CA GLN A 89 -32.50 8.85 12.13
C GLN A 89 -33.31 9.94 11.43
N THR A 90 -33.49 9.85 10.14
CA THR A 90 -34.81 10.00 9.53
C THR A 90 -34.80 9.49 8.09
N GLU A 91 -35.69 8.56 7.81
CA GLU A 91 -36.10 8.04 6.51
C GLU A 91 -36.72 9.15 5.66
N THR A 92 -36.58 9.07 4.36
CA THR A 92 -37.67 9.15 3.39
C THR A 92 -37.23 8.89 1.96
N ARG A 93 -37.89 7.97 1.28
CA ARG A 93 -38.04 7.77 -0.17
C ARG A 93 -39.22 8.63 -0.67
N PRO A 94 -39.62 8.69 -1.96
CA PRO A 94 -39.00 8.39 -3.28
C PRO A 94 -39.30 9.45 -4.37
N SER A 95 -38.77 9.29 -5.60
CA SER A 95 -39.49 9.33 -6.90
C SER A 95 -38.60 9.60 -8.11
N GLN A 96 -38.53 8.65 -8.98
CA GLN A 96 -38.85 8.49 -10.42
C GLN A 96 -38.66 9.68 -11.38
N ASN A 97 -37.91 9.40 -12.44
CA ASN A 97 -38.15 9.46 -13.91
C ASN A 97 -36.77 9.61 -14.57
N GLY A 98 -36.25 8.76 -15.42
CA GLY A 98 -36.75 8.16 -16.66
C GLY A 98 -36.18 8.89 -17.89
N VAL A 99 -35.10 8.39 -18.52
CA VAL A 99 -34.90 8.40 -19.98
C VAL A 99 -33.97 7.26 -20.35
N GLU A 100 -34.47 6.35 -21.17
CA GLU A 100 -33.77 5.22 -21.76
C GLU A 100 -32.80 5.70 -22.86
N SER A 101 -31.59 5.20 -22.84
CA SER A 101 -30.79 4.99 -24.03
C SER A 101 -30.25 3.56 -24.02
N HIS A 102 -30.81 2.77 -24.93
CA HIS A 102 -30.36 1.42 -25.19
C HIS A 102 -28.93 1.42 -25.76
N GLU A 103 -27.95 1.15 -24.93
CA GLU A 103 -26.72 0.49 -25.37
C GLU A 103 -26.78 -0.95 -24.86
N THR A 104 -26.63 -1.87 -25.80
CA THR A 104 -26.54 -3.31 -25.54
C THR A 104 -25.30 -3.58 -24.68
N ILE A 105 -25.49 -3.50 -23.36
CA ILE A 105 -24.47 -3.96 -22.41
C ILE A 105 -24.52 -5.48 -22.47
N GLU A 106 -23.50 -6.10 -23.07
CA GLU A 106 -23.20 -7.51 -22.83
C GLU A 106 -23.30 -7.73 -21.32
N SER A 107 -24.11 -8.69 -20.94
CA SER A 107 -24.52 -8.93 -19.57
C SER A 107 -23.29 -9.15 -18.66
N CYS A 108 -22.76 -8.10 -18.06
CA CYS A 108 -21.90 -8.22 -16.90
C CYS A 108 -22.72 -8.91 -15.80
N ARG A 109 -22.43 -10.18 -15.55
CA ARG A 109 -23.01 -10.85 -14.38
C ARG A 109 -22.56 -10.11 -13.14
N PRO A 110 -23.47 -9.75 -12.24
CA PRO A 110 -23.10 -9.06 -11.02
C PRO A 110 -22.16 -9.95 -10.20
N GLY A 111 -20.94 -9.51 -10.02
CA GLY A 111 -19.99 -10.16 -9.13
C GLY A 111 -19.70 -9.26 -7.93
N ILE A 112 -19.28 -9.87 -6.83
CA ILE A 112 -18.85 -9.17 -5.64
C ILE A 112 -17.33 -9.03 -5.71
N LEU A 113 -16.83 -7.80 -5.60
CA LEU A 113 -15.39 -7.56 -5.51
C LEU A 113 -14.89 -7.99 -4.12
N MET A 114 -14.05 -8.99 -4.10
CA MET A 114 -13.51 -9.60 -2.90
C MET A 114 -12.02 -9.28 -2.74
N LYS A 115 -11.58 -9.18 -1.50
CA LYS A 115 -10.17 -9.04 -1.14
C LYS A 115 -9.62 -10.40 -0.71
N LYS A 116 -8.50 -10.81 -1.27
CA LYS A 116 -7.72 -11.94 -0.78
C LYS A 116 -6.59 -11.44 0.10
N VAL A 117 -6.53 -11.90 1.32
CA VAL A 117 -5.42 -11.54 2.22
C VAL A 117 -4.19 -12.35 1.87
N VAL A 118 -3.08 -11.66 1.59
CA VAL A 118 -1.76 -12.28 1.38
C VAL A 118 -0.88 -12.12 2.62
N PRO A 119 0.20 -12.93 2.76
CA PRO A 119 1.12 -12.80 3.87
C PRO A 119 1.70 -11.41 4.01
N SER A 120 1.90 -11.03 5.25
CA SER A 120 2.39 -9.71 5.66
C SER A 120 3.89 -9.70 5.77
N ASP A 121 4.52 -9.95 4.68
CA ASP A 121 5.96 -9.90 4.55
C ASP A 121 6.40 -8.73 3.65
N ASN A 122 7.69 -8.61 3.43
CA ASN A 122 8.21 -7.57 2.54
C ASN A 122 7.90 -7.83 1.04
N SER A 123 7.16 -8.88 0.75
CA SER A 123 6.85 -9.35 -0.60
C SER A 123 5.35 -9.30 -0.94
N CYS A 124 4.53 -8.67 -0.09
CA CYS A 124 3.07 -8.62 -0.25
C CYS A 124 2.64 -8.12 -1.63
N LEU A 125 3.30 -7.10 -2.20
CA LEU A 125 3.04 -6.64 -3.56
C LEU A 125 3.23 -7.76 -4.58
N PHE A 126 4.35 -8.47 -4.52
CA PHE A 126 4.69 -9.52 -5.49
C PHE A 126 3.75 -10.72 -5.34
N THR A 127 3.43 -11.11 -4.11
CA THR A 127 2.46 -12.17 -3.83
C THR A 127 1.07 -11.80 -4.32
N SER A 128 0.67 -10.53 -4.16
CA SER A 128 -0.61 -10.02 -4.68
C SER A 128 -0.68 -10.05 -6.20
N ILE A 129 0.39 -9.62 -6.88
CA ILE A 129 0.49 -9.69 -8.34
C ILE A 129 0.47 -11.16 -8.79
N GLY A 130 1.20 -12.05 -8.11
CA GLY A 130 1.18 -13.48 -8.39
C GLY A 130 -0.22 -14.08 -8.29
N PHE A 131 -0.98 -13.68 -7.28
CA PHE A 131 -2.37 -14.13 -7.12
C PHE A 131 -3.28 -13.68 -8.27
N VAL A 132 -3.22 -12.42 -8.69
CA VAL A 132 -4.08 -11.94 -9.79
C VAL A 132 -3.68 -12.50 -11.15
N LEU A 133 -2.44 -13.02 -11.28
CA LEU A 133 -1.98 -13.72 -12.49
C LEU A 133 -2.39 -15.19 -12.51
N ASN A 134 -2.34 -15.89 -11.38
CA ASN A 134 -2.40 -17.35 -11.31
C ASN A 134 -3.60 -17.90 -10.50
N GLY A 135 -4.34 -17.04 -9.81
CA GLY A 135 -5.51 -17.42 -8.99
C GLY A 135 -5.17 -18.13 -7.67
N SER A 136 -3.91 -18.27 -7.34
CA SER A 136 -3.46 -18.92 -6.10
C SER A 136 -2.35 -18.12 -5.41
N ILE A 137 -2.30 -18.20 -4.07
CA ILE A 137 -1.22 -17.61 -3.30
C ILE A 137 0.03 -18.48 -3.46
N ASP A 138 1.06 -17.89 -4.06
CA ASP A 138 2.40 -18.46 -4.15
C ASP A 138 3.41 -17.43 -3.66
N THR A 139 3.99 -17.69 -2.50
CA THR A 139 4.97 -16.79 -1.88
C THR A 139 6.35 -16.88 -2.52
N SER A 140 6.60 -17.84 -3.43
CA SER A 140 7.89 -18.00 -4.10
C SER A 140 8.06 -17.07 -5.31
N VAL A 141 6.96 -16.55 -5.87
CA VAL A 141 6.98 -15.72 -7.10
C VAL A 141 7.78 -14.42 -6.94
N HIS A 142 7.92 -13.92 -5.71
CA HIS A 142 8.64 -12.67 -5.45
C HIS A 142 10.09 -12.69 -5.95
N THR A 143 10.75 -13.84 -5.89
CA THR A 143 12.15 -13.96 -6.33
C THR A 143 12.28 -13.70 -7.83
N LEU A 144 11.43 -14.33 -8.64
CA LEU A 144 11.41 -14.14 -10.08
C LEU A 144 11.02 -12.70 -10.45
N MET A 145 9.98 -12.15 -9.81
CA MET A 145 9.53 -10.78 -10.09
C MET A 145 10.59 -9.74 -9.77
N ARG A 146 11.32 -9.90 -8.67
CA ARG A 146 12.45 -9.04 -8.30
C ARG A 146 13.58 -9.10 -9.32
N GLN A 147 13.88 -10.28 -9.84
CA GLN A 147 14.87 -10.44 -10.93
C GLN A 147 14.41 -9.75 -12.22
N ILE A 148 13.14 -9.92 -12.62
CA ILE A 148 12.56 -9.24 -13.79
C ILE A 148 12.72 -7.73 -13.65
N ILE A 149 12.39 -7.17 -12.49
CA ILE A 149 12.51 -5.74 -12.23
C ILE A 149 13.96 -5.29 -12.30
N ALA A 150 14.88 -6.01 -11.66
CA ALA A 150 16.30 -5.68 -11.70
C ALA A 150 16.86 -5.72 -13.13
N MET A 151 16.47 -6.70 -13.94
CA MET A 151 16.87 -6.79 -15.35
C MET A 151 16.34 -5.63 -16.18
N GLU A 152 15.07 -5.28 -16.00
CA GLU A 152 14.43 -4.18 -16.72
C GLU A 152 15.07 -2.83 -16.37
N VAL A 153 15.29 -2.59 -15.08
CA VAL A 153 15.96 -1.38 -14.59
C VAL A 153 17.39 -1.29 -15.12
N ALA A 154 18.15 -2.40 -15.12
CA ALA A 154 19.53 -2.42 -15.62
C ALA A 154 19.61 -2.19 -17.15
N SER A 155 18.57 -2.59 -17.90
CA SER A 155 18.55 -2.51 -19.36
C SER A 155 18.28 -1.11 -19.90
N ASP A 156 17.59 -0.25 -19.15
CA ASP A 156 17.18 1.10 -19.56
C ASP A 156 17.56 2.14 -18.48
N ARG A 157 18.84 2.51 -18.46
CA ARG A 157 19.37 3.44 -17.46
C ARG A 157 18.95 4.89 -17.69
N ASP A 158 18.51 5.22 -18.88
CA ASP A 158 18.03 6.57 -19.21
C ASP A 158 16.67 6.81 -18.60
N THR A 159 15.75 5.86 -18.74
CA THR A 159 14.43 5.87 -18.08
C THR A 159 14.57 5.68 -16.58
N TYR A 160 15.33 4.66 -16.16
CA TYR A 160 15.52 4.33 -14.74
C TYR A 160 16.81 4.98 -14.19
N ASN A 161 16.85 6.29 -14.24
CA ASN A 161 17.94 7.09 -13.69
C ASN A 161 17.77 7.34 -12.18
N GLU A 162 18.79 7.90 -11.57
CA GLU A 162 18.81 8.17 -10.13
C GLU A 162 17.67 9.09 -9.66
N ALA A 163 17.26 10.05 -10.51
CA ALA A 163 16.16 10.97 -10.18
C ALA A 163 14.83 10.23 -10.07
N MET A 164 14.58 9.21 -10.92
CA MET A 164 13.39 8.38 -10.87
C MET A 164 13.45 7.35 -9.74
N LEU A 165 14.60 6.70 -9.55
CA LEU A 165 14.77 5.59 -8.61
C LEU A 165 15.03 6.04 -7.17
N GLY A 166 15.49 7.29 -6.98
CA GLY A 166 15.93 7.83 -5.69
C GLY A 166 17.28 7.27 -5.22
N LYS A 167 17.98 6.51 -6.08
CA LYS A 167 19.31 5.96 -5.86
C LYS A 167 19.95 5.57 -7.20
N PRO A 168 21.29 5.39 -7.26
CA PRO A 168 21.96 4.92 -8.46
C PRO A 168 21.36 3.63 -9.01
N ASN A 169 21.25 3.52 -10.34
CA ASN A 169 20.60 2.40 -11.03
C ASN A 169 21.13 1.02 -10.58
N ALA A 170 22.46 0.86 -10.49
CA ALA A 170 23.06 -0.41 -10.06
C ALA A 170 22.70 -0.73 -8.60
N GLU A 171 22.71 0.26 -7.71
CA GLU A 171 22.33 0.09 -6.31
C GLU A 171 20.85 -0.30 -6.17
N TYR A 172 19.98 0.28 -7.02
CA TYR A 172 18.57 -0.10 -7.05
C TYR A 172 18.38 -1.56 -7.47
N CYS A 173 19.11 -2.01 -8.49
CA CYS A 173 19.07 -3.41 -8.93
C CYS A 173 19.48 -4.38 -7.83
N ASP A 174 20.51 -4.05 -7.07
CA ASP A 174 20.94 -4.86 -5.92
C ASP A 174 19.91 -4.82 -4.78
N TRP A 175 19.38 -3.62 -4.50
CA TRP A 175 18.40 -3.41 -3.44
C TRP A 175 17.10 -4.14 -3.70
N ILE A 176 16.53 -4.06 -4.91
CA ILE A 176 15.22 -4.69 -5.20
C ILE A 176 15.27 -6.22 -5.11
N GLN A 177 16.42 -6.82 -5.34
CA GLN A 177 16.62 -8.26 -5.22
C GLN A 177 16.67 -8.75 -3.76
N GLN A 178 16.86 -7.85 -2.79
CA GLN A 178 16.84 -8.23 -1.38
C GLN A 178 15.43 -8.60 -0.93
N PRO A 179 15.25 -9.69 -0.18
CA PRO A 179 13.93 -10.11 0.33
C PRO A 179 13.28 -9.07 1.25
N SER A 180 14.07 -8.19 1.85
CA SER A 180 13.63 -7.11 2.73
C SER A 180 13.14 -5.85 2.00
N SER A 181 13.36 -5.75 0.70
CA SER A 181 12.97 -4.57 -0.08
C SER A 181 11.47 -4.59 -0.39
N TRP A 182 10.82 -3.46 -0.19
CA TRP A 182 9.41 -3.33 -0.50
C TRP A 182 9.22 -2.90 -1.96
N GLY A 183 8.28 -3.54 -2.62
CA GLY A 183 7.84 -3.07 -3.94
C GLY A 183 6.84 -1.93 -3.81
N GLY A 184 6.78 -1.08 -4.83
CA GLY A 184 5.88 0.07 -4.91
C GLY A 184 5.47 0.39 -6.35
N ALA A 185 5.21 1.65 -6.63
CA ALA A 185 4.71 2.11 -7.93
C ALA A 185 5.64 1.78 -9.11
N ILE A 186 6.95 1.84 -8.89
CA ILE A 186 7.95 1.51 -9.93
C ILE A 186 7.84 0.03 -10.31
N GLU A 187 7.78 -0.84 -9.32
CA GLU A 187 7.63 -2.28 -9.51
C GLU A 187 6.33 -2.64 -10.20
N VAL A 188 5.21 -2.01 -9.78
CA VAL A 188 3.90 -2.20 -10.45
C VAL A 188 3.97 -1.78 -11.91
N ALA A 189 4.57 -0.62 -12.22
CA ALA A 189 4.69 -0.13 -13.59
C ALA A 189 5.53 -1.06 -14.47
N ILE A 190 6.63 -1.58 -13.94
CA ILE A 190 7.50 -2.53 -14.66
C ILE A 190 6.76 -3.85 -14.90
N LEU A 191 6.13 -4.40 -13.85
CA LEU A 191 5.43 -5.68 -13.96
C LEU A 191 4.16 -5.59 -14.83
N SER A 192 3.43 -4.46 -14.79
CA SER A 192 2.34 -4.18 -15.71
C SER A 192 2.79 -4.28 -17.16
N ARG A 193 3.91 -3.64 -17.51
CA ARG A 193 4.48 -3.70 -18.86
C ARG A 193 4.98 -5.09 -19.21
N PHE A 194 5.67 -5.76 -18.31
CA PHE A 194 6.23 -7.08 -18.55
C PHE A 194 5.16 -8.14 -18.82
N TYR A 195 4.08 -8.13 -18.03
CA TYR A 195 2.97 -9.09 -18.21
C TYR A 195 1.92 -8.65 -19.23
N GLY A 196 2.00 -7.42 -19.74
CA GLY A 196 1.02 -6.90 -20.70
C GLY A 196 -0.38 -6.74 -20.09
N LEU A 197 -0.45 -6.34 -18.84
CA LEU A 197 -1.69 -6.18 -18.07
C LEU A 197 -1.81 -4.77 -17.52
N GLU A 198 -3.01 -4.19 -17.58
CA GLU A 198 -3.28 -2.98 -16.79
C GLU A 198 -3.43 -3.36 -15.31
N MET A 199 -2.63 -2.75 -14.45
CA MET A 199 -2.72 -2.93 -13.01
C MET A 199 -3.31 -1.69 -12.36
N ALA A 200 -4.52 -1.82 -11.80
CA ALA A 200 -5.21 -0.75 -11.10
C ALA A 200 -5.02 -0.93 -9.59
N VAL A 201 -4.31 -0.01 -8.96
CA VAL A 201 -4.07 -0.01 -7.52
C VAL A 201 -5.09 0.91 -6.86
N VAL A 202 -6.01 0.33 -6.10
CA VAL A 202 -6.97 1.05 -5.27
C VAL A 202 -6.26 1.46 -3.98
N ASP A 203 -5.91 2.73 -3.89
CA ASP A 203 -5.27 3.33 -2.72
C ASP A 203 -6.36 3.84 -1.78
N THR A 204 -6.58 3.12 -0.70
CA THR A 204 -7.63 3.45 0.27
C THR A 204 -7.22 4.60 1.20
N LEU A 205 -5.91 4.85 1.35
CA LEU A 205 -5.42 5.96 2.16
C LEU A 205 -5.75 7.31 1.51
N ASN A 206 -5.54 7.40 0.18
CA ASN A 206 -5.75 8.62 -0.58
C ASN A 206 -7.09 8.65 -1.34
N ALA A 207 -7.89 7.58 -1.27
CA ALA A 207 -9.15 7.40 -1.98
C ALA A 207 -9.02 7.63 -3.51
N ILE A 208 -7.95 7.10 -4.11
CA ILE A 208 -7.67 7.20 -5.54
C ILE A 208 -7.38 5.82 -6.14
N ILE A 209 -7.50 5.71 -7.45
CA ILE A 209 -7.08 4.53 -8.20
C ILE A 209 -5.92 4.94 -9.10
N ASN A 210 -4.75 4.39 -8.84
CA ASN A 210 -3.56 4.55 -9.69
C ASN A 210 -3.56 3.44 -10.73
N ARG A 211 -3.55 3.80 -12.01
CA ARG A 211 -3.61 2.86 -13.12
C ARG A 211 -2.26 2.80 -13.83
N PHE A 212 -1.70 1.62 -13.92
CA PHE A 212 -0.42 1.35 -14.58
C PHE A 212 -0.68 0.59 -15.88
N GLY A 213 -0.18 1.12 -16.99
CA GLY A 213 -0.40 0.57 -18.33
C GLY A 213 -1.73 0.95 -18.98
N GLU A 214 -2.45 1.96 -18.46
CA GLU A 214 -3.72 2.42 -19.04
C GLU A 214 -3.57 2.96 -20.48
N ASP A 215 -2.39 3.52 -20.81
CA ASP A 215 -2.06 4.06 -22.13
C ASP A 215 -1.69 2.98 -23.16
N LYS A 216 -1.53 1.73 -22.72
CA LYS A 216 -1.06 0.61 -23.57
C LYS A 216 -2.18 -0.20 -24.18
N ASN A 217 -3.45 0.05 -23.82
CA ASN A 217 -4.61 -0.70 -24.30
C ASN A 217 -4.47 -2.22 -24.12
N TYR A 218 -3.95 -2.64 -22.97
CA TYR A 218 -3.92 -4.06 -22.64
C TYR A 218 -5.33 -4.63 -22.55
N GLY A 219 -5.53 -5.83 -23.08
CA GLY A 219 -6.84 -6.49 -23.11
C GLY A 219 -7.37 -6.95 -21.75
N GLN A 220 -6.55 -6.89 -20.72
CA GLN A 220 -6.89 -7.33 -19.36
C GLN A 220 -6.48 -6.31 -18.34
N ARG A 221 -7.32 -6.20 -17.28
CA ARG A 221 -7.06 -5.35 -16.11
C ARG A 221 -7.19 -6.19 -14.85
N VAL A 222 -6.25 -5.99 -13.93
CA VAL A 222 -6.26 -6.58 -12.60
C VAL A 222 -6.26 -5.50 -11.53
N PHE A 223 -6.73 -5.86 -10.33
CA PHE A 223 -6.88 -4.90 -9.25
C PHE A 223 -6.08 -5.32 -8.03
N LEU A 224 -5.41 -4.36 -7.43
CA LEU A 224 -4.72 -4.48 -6.16
C LEU A 224 -5.30 -3.46 -5.18
N LEU A 225 -5.42 -3.83 -3.93
CA LEU A 225 -5.74 -2.91 -2.83
C LEU A 225 -4.45 -2.49 -2.15
N PHE A 226 -4.29 -1.20 -1.89
CA PHE A 226 -3.20 -0.65 -1.10
C PHE A 226 -3.75 0.18 0.05
N ASP A 227 -3.36 -0.15 1.27
CA ASP A 227 -3.83 0.53 2.48
C ASP A 227 -2.81 1.54 3.05
N GLY A 228 -1.79 1.89 2.27
CA GLY A 228 -0.68 2.75 2.66
C GLY A 228 0.57 1.98 3.08
N VAL A 229 0.46 0.69 3.38
CA VAL A 229 1.56 -0.17 3.86
C VAL A 229 1.57 -1.51 3.13
N HIS A 230 0.40 -2.10 2.97
CA HIS A 230 0.23 -3.47 2.50
C HIS A 230 -0.55 -3.52 1.20
N TYR A 231 -0.18 -4.48 0.36
CA TYR A 231 -0.91 -4.82 -0.85
C TYR A 231 -1.65 -6.13 -0.67
N ASP A 232 -2.93 -6.12 -1.03
CA ASP A 232 -3.76 -7.31 -1.18
C ASP A 232 -4.34 -7.37 -2.61
N PRO A 233 -4.52 -8.54 -3.22
CA PRO A 233 -5.19 -8.64 -4.51
C PRO A 233 -6.70 -8.54 -4.35
N LEU A 234 -7.35 -7.91 -5.33
CA LEU A 234 -8.79 -7.90 -5.48
C LEU A 234 -9.20 -8.84 -6.61
N TYR A 235 -10.27 -9.58 -6.42
CA TYR A 235 -10.84 -10.49 -7.41
C TYR A 235 -12.37 -10.43 -7.41
N LEU A 236 -12.96 -10.80 -8.53
CA LEU A 236 -14.41 -10.84 -8.66
C LEU A 236 -14.90 -12.25 -8.33
N GLU A 237 -15.73 -12.37 -7.30
CA GLU A 237 -16.44 -13.61 -6.98
C GLU A 237 -17.81 -13.58 -7.63
N GLN A 238 -18.08 -14.52 -8.53
CA GLN A 238 -19.39 -14.66 -9.13
C GLN A 238 -20.33 -15.43 -8.21
N SER A 239 -21.61 -15.04 -8.21
CA SER A 239 -22.64 -15.61 -7.32
C SER A 239 -22.94 -17.10 -7.56
N ASP A 240 -22.48 -17.68 -8.64
CA ASP A 240 -22.46 -19.13 -8.86
C ASP A 240 -21.10 -19.69 -8.45
N VAL A 241 -21.09 -20.41 -7.38
CA VAL A 241 -19.99 -20.94 -6.54
C VAL A 241 -18.84 -21.65 -7.26
N SER A 242 -18.76 -21.67 -8.56
CA SER A 242 -17.80 -22.50 -9.30
C SER A 242 -16.75 -21.78 -10.15
N GLN A 243 -16.78 -20.46 -10.29
CA GLN A 243 -15.78 -19.75 -11.10
C GLN A 243 -15.34 -18.42 -10.50
N ILE A 244 -14.09 -18.35 -10.09
CA ILE A 244 -13.36 -17.10 -9.86
C ILE A 244 -12.98 -16.58 -11.23
N ILE A 245 -13.50 -15.41 -11.62
CA ILE A 245 -13.10 -14.73 -12.86
C ILE A 245 -12.17 -13.60 -12.51
N PHE A 246 -11.01 -13.59 -13.12
CA PHE A 246 -10.08 -12.46 -13.10
C PHE A 246 -10.51 -11.49 -14.21
N LEU A 247 -10.67 -10.23 -13.86
CA LEU A 247 -11.03 -9.16 -14.79
C LEU A 247 -9.81 -8.64 -15.53
#